data_077ef55638ff9ada77c338ddabb71e09
#
_entry.id   077ef55638ff9ada77c338ddabb71e09
#
_cell.length_a   1.000
_cell.length_b   1.000
_cell.length_c   1.000
_cell.angle_alpha   90.00
_cell.angle_beta   90.00
_cell.angle_gamma   90.00
#
_symmetry.space_group_name_H-M   'P 1'
#
loop_
_entity.id
_entity.type
_entity.pdbx_description
1 polymer ?
#
loop_
_entity_poly.entity_id
_entity_poly.type
_entity_poly.pdbx_seq_one_letter_code
_entity_poly.pdbx_strand_id
1 'polypeptide(L)'
;CVCGGAGGIGQPLGMLMCMDPNVSELCVYDLTIAMVPAEGVAADLSHLNKKCKVKGYAFDVKDKAIDVAGECLTGCHLVLVPAGVPRKPGQDRKDLLNINAGIAKNIVEACAKFCPEAVVCLIVNPVNSVVPAMCELWKKKGLNPAKIVGVTTLDCVRAEKFVHEITGVPVEDISIPIIGGHAGSTILPLFSQDKA
;
A
#
# COMPACT_ATOMS: atom_id res chain seq x y z
N CYS A 1 -2.27 4.30 -8.83
CA CYS A 1 -0.80 4.28 -8.75
C CYS A 1 -0.34 3.37 -7.64
N VAL A 2 0.75 2.62 -7.84
CA VAL A 2 1.44 1.83 -6.80
C VAL A 2 2.79 2.48 -6.53
N CYS A 3 2.93 3.13 -5.37
CA CYS A 3 4.15 3.80 -4.92
C CYS A 3 5.02 2.82 -4.11
N GLY A 4 6.17 2.48 -4.60
CA GLY A 4 6.98 1.33 -4.20
C GLY A 4 6.65 0.09 -5.04
N GLY A 5 6.26 0.32 -6.30
CA GLY A 5 5.74 -0.69 -7.21
C GLY A 5 6.77 -1.69 -7.72
N ALA A 6 8.06 -1.37 -7.62
CA ALA A 6 9.16 -2.27 -7.98
C ALA A 6 9.62 -3.15 -6.80
N GLY A 7 9.12 -2.90 -5.59
CA GLY A 7 9.41 -3.69 -4.40
C GLY A 7 8.73 -5.06 -4.38
N GLY A 8 9.14 -5.93 -3.44
CA GLY A 8 8.62 -7.30 -3.31
C GLY A 8 7.12 -7.39 -3.01
N ILE A 9 6.50 -6.36 -2.43
CA ILE A 9 5.04 -6.24 -2.25
C ILE A 9 4.43 -5.52 -3.46
N GLY A 10 5.12 -4.51 -3.99
CA GLY A 10 4.62 -3.68 -5.07
C GLY A 10 4.38 -4.42 -6.37
N GLN A 11 5.29 -5.31 -6.77
CA GLN A 11 5.18 -6.09 -8.01
C GLN A 11 3.93 -6.99 -8.04
N PRO A 12 3.69 -7.90 -7.07
CA PRO A 12 2.49 -8.72 -7.08
C PRO A 12 1.21 -7.90 -6.89
N LEU A 13 1.26 -6.82 -6.10
CA LEU A 13 0.14 -5.89 -5.95
C LEU A 13 -0.19 -5.20 -7.28
N GLY A 14 0.81 -4.71 -8.01
CA GLY A 14 0.65 -4.13 -9.33
C GLY A 14 0.03 -5.10 -10.32
N MET A 15 0.46 -6.37 -10.28
CA MET A 15 -0.12 -7.43 -11.11
C MET A 15 -1.60 -7.65 -10.80
N LEU A 16 -1.98 -7.77 -9.53
CA LEU A 16 -3.38 -7.93 -9.14
C LEU A 16 -4.23 -6.74 -9.58
N MET A 17 -3.73 -5.52 -9.40
CA MET A 17 -4.42 -4.31 -9.85
C MET A 17 -4.55 -4.25 -11.37
N CYS A 18 -3.53 -4.65 -12.12
CA CYS A 18 -3.60 -4.71 -13.58
C CYS A 18 -4.62 -5.75 -14.07
N MET A 19 -4.84 -6.81 -13.30
CA MET A 19 -5.81 -7.86 -13.61
C MET A 19 -7.26 -7.48 -13.28
N ASP A 20 -7.48 -6.49 -12.42
CA ASP A 20 -8.81 -6.04 -12.01
C ASP A 20 -9.52 -5.34 -13.19
N PRO A 21 -10.76 -5.75 -13.52
CA PRO A 21 -11.51 -5.19 -14.67
C PRO A 21 -11.89 -3.71 -14.48
N ASN A 22 -11.87 -3.18 -13.27
CA ASN A 22 -12.18 -1.78 -12.95
C ASN A 22 -10.97 -0.86 -13.08
N VAL A 23 -9.76 -1.40 -13.24
CA VAL A 23 -8.53 -0.62 -13.41
C VAL A 23 -8.22 -0.43 -14.88
N SER A 24 -8.36 0.78 -15.38
CA SER A 24 -8.07 1.14 -16.77
C SER A 24 -6.63 1.57 -17.00
N GLU A 25 -6.02 2.18 -15.99
CA GLU A 25 -4.63 2.66 -16.03
C GLU A 25 -3.93 2.38 -14.71
N LEU A 26 -2.69 1.92 -14.79
CA LEU A 26 -1.82 1.62 -13.66
C LEU A 26 -0.49 2.34 -13.83
N CYS A 27 -0.13 3.16 -12.84
CA CYS A 27 1.21 3.73 -12.73
C CYS A 27 2.01 2.94 -11.70
N VAL A 28 3.19 2.49 -12.10
CA VAL A 28 4.19 1.86 -11.22
C VAL A 28 5.23 2.93 -10.90
N TYR A 29 5.27 3.39 -9.66
CA TYR A 29 6.22 4.39 -9.18
C TYR A 29 7.22 3.76 -8.23
N ASP A 30 8.52 4.01 -8.44
CA ASP A 30 9.57 3.67 -7.48
C ASP A 30 10.77 4.61 -7.60
N LEU A 31 11.80 4.39 -6.79
CA LEU A 31 13.04 5.13 -6.85
C LEU A 31 14.05 4.44 -7.78
N THR A 32 14.94 5.22 -8.38
CA THR A 32 16.01 4.71 -9.27
C THR A 32 16.98 3.73 -8.60
N ILE A 33 17.01 3.73 -7.25
CA ILE A 33 17.81 2.79 -6.46
C ILE A 33 17.12 1.45 -6.18
N ALA A 34 15.87 1.26 -6.64
CA ALA A 34 15.18 -0.01 -6.51
C ALA A 34 15.98 -1.12 -7.24
N MET A 35 15.93 -2.35 -6.70
CA MET A 35 16.66 -3.48 -7.30
C MET A 35 16.16 -3.81 -8.70
N VAL A 36 14.89 -3.55 -8.97
CA VAL A 36 14.26 -3.71 -10.29
C VAL A 36 13.76 -2.34 -10.73
N PRO A 37 14.03 -1.90 -11.97
CA PRO A 37 13.51 -0.63 -12.47
C PRO A 37 11.99 -0.63 -12.56
N ALA A 38 11.35 0.47 -12.13
CA ALA A 38 9.89 0.60 -12.20
C ALA A 38 9.35 0.50 -13.63
N GLU A 39 10.09 1.02 -14.60
CA GLU A 39 9.78 0.92 -16.01
C GLU A 39 9.84 -0.52 -16.53
N GLY A 40 10.79 -1.32 -16.00
CA GLY A 40 10.91 -2.75 -16.33
C GLY A 40 9.69 -3.53 -15.80
N VAL A 41 9.30 -3.29 -14.54
CA VAL A 41 8.07 -3.88 -13.96
C VAL A 41 6.84 -3.48 -14.77
N ALA A 42 6.74 -2.21 -15.16
CA ALA A 42 5.61 -1.74 -15.97
C ALA A 42 5.59 -2.38 -17.36
N ALA A 43 6.76 -2.57 -17.98
CA ALA A 43 6.87 -3.26 -19.27
C ALA A 43 6.36 -4.70 -19.16
N ASP A 44 6.79 -5.45 -18.14
CA ASP A 44 6.33 -6.83 -17.90
C ASP A 44 4.82 -6.88 -17.67
N LEU A 45 4.27 -6.00 -16.82
CA LEU A 45 2.83 -5.94 -16.57
C LEU A 45 2.01 -5.52 -17.81
N SER A 46 2.59 -4.75 -18.72
CA SER A 46 1.94 -4.34 -19.96
C SER A 46 1.68 -5.51 -20.94
N HIS A 47 2.38 -6.65 -20.74
CA HIS A 47 2.19 -7.87 -21.51
C HIS A 47 1.02 -8.74 -21.03
N LEU A 48 0.40 -8.40 -19.89
CA LEU A 48 -0.80 -9.09 -19.45
C LEU A 48 -1.94 -8.86 -20.46
N ASN A 49 -2.68 -9.91 -20.78
CA ASN A 49 -3.85 -9.84 -21.67
C ASN A 49 -5.03 -9.14 -20.98
N LYS A 50 -4.87 -7.87 -20.66
CA LYS A 50 -5.85 -7.00 -19.97
C LYS A 50 -5.92 -5.64 -20.63
N LYS A 51 -7.04 -4.95 -20.39
CA LYS A 51 -7.27 -3.59 -20.94
C LYS A 51 -6.45 -2.52 -20.22
N CYS A 52 -5.90 -2.81 -19.07
CA CYS A 52 -5.16 -1.88 -18.23
C CYS A 52 -3.92 -1.37 -18.98
N LYS A 53 -3.77 -0.06 -19.08
CA LYS A 53 -2.56 0.58 -19.60
C LYS A 53 -1.58 0.76 -18.44
N VAL A 54 -0.34 0.28 -18.60
CA VAL A 54 0.66 0.34 -17.54
C VAL A 54 1.79 1.28 -17.93
N LYS A 55 2.20 2.15 -16.99
CA LYS A 55 3.35 3.05 -17.14
C LYS A 55 4.24 2.95 -15.90
N GLY A 56 5.55 2.97 -16.10
CA GLY A 56 6.55 2.99 -15.05
C GLY A 56 7.17 4.38 -14.90
N TYR A 57 7.48 4.75 -13.66
CA TYR A 57 8.14 6.00 -13.32
C TYR A 57 9.19 5.75 -12.23
N ALA A 58 10.43 6.10 -12.51
CA ALA A 58 11.52 6.06 -11.55
C ALA A 58 12.03 7.47 -11.25
N PHE A 59 12.15 7.82 -9.97
CA PHE A 59 12.63 9.12 -9.54
C PHE A 59 13.86 8.97 -8.65
N ASP A 60 14.74 9.98 -8.66
CA ASP A 60 15.92 9.98 -7.80
C ASP A 60 15.52 10.13 -6.32
N VAL A 61 16.30 9.51 -5.43
CA VAL A 61 16.10 9.61 -3.96
C VAL A 61 16.15 11.07 -3.47
N LYS A 62 16.86 11.93 -4.19
CA LYS A 62 16.99 13.35 -3.86
C LYS A 62 15.74 14.14 -4.20
N ASP A 63 14.93 13.64 -5.12
CA ASP A 63 13.74 14.33 -5.59
C ASP A 63 12.61 14.18 -4.57
N LYS A 64 11.90 15.26 -4.35
CA LYS A 64 10.66 15.19 -3.58
C LYS A 64 9.52 14.78 -4.51
N ALA A 65 8.72 13.81 -4.11
CA ALA A 65 7.58 13.35 -4.90
C ALA A 65 6.64 14.49 -5.29
N ILE A 66 6.50 15.52 -4.44
CA ILE A 66 5.67 16.70 -4.72
C ILE A 66 6.18 17.54 -5.92
N ASP A 67 7.41 17.36 -6.32
CA ASP A 67 8.01 18.11 -7.43
C ASP A 67 8.01 17.29 -8.73
N VAL A 68 8.13 15.97 -8.63
CA VAL A 68 8.37 15.10 -9.80
C VAL A 68 7.24 14.11 -10.11
N ALA A 69 6.40 13.74 -9.12
CA ALA A 69 5.39 12.68 -9.30
C ALA A 69 4.08 13.16 -9.98
N GLY A 70 4.08 14.33 -10.60
CA GLY A 70 2.87 14.89 -11.23
C GLY A 70 2.28 13.98 -12.31
N GLU A 71 3.11 13.43 -13.20
CA GLU A 71 2.64 12.58 -14.29
C GLU A 71 2.03 11.25 -13.81
N CYS A 72 2.58 10.66 -12.75
CA CYS A 72 2.09 9.37 -12.27
C CYS A 72 0.93 9.48 -11.28
N LEU A 73 0.72 10.65 -10.65
CA LEU A 73 -0.32 10.84 -9.65
C LEU A 73 -1.54 11.62 -10.14
N THR A 74 -1.37 12.50 -11.14
CA THR A 74 -2.50 13.30 -11.65
C THR A 74 -3.59 12.40 -12.23
N GLY A 75 -4.82 12.58 -11.75
CA GLY A 75 -5.97 11.79 -12.19
C GLY A 75 -6.11 10.42 -11.53
N CYS A 76 -5.23 10.06 -10.59
CA CYS A 76 -5.39 8.83 -9.82
C CYS A 76 -6.63 8.90 -8.92
N HIS A 77 -7.41 7.83 -8.89
CA HIS A 77 -8.51 7.61 -7.96
C HIS A 77 -8.09 6.79 -6.73
N LEU A 78 -7.05 5.98 -6.91
CA LEU A 78 -6.51 5.09 -5.88
C LEU A 78 -4.97 5.14 -5.91
N VAL A 79 -4.37 5.35 -4.75
CA VAL A 79 -2.92 5.30 -4.58
C VAL A 79 -2.59 4.27 -3.50
N LEU A 80 -1.86 3.23 -3.87
CA LEU A 80 -1.40 2.17 -2.99
C LEU A 80 0.06 2.44 -2.61
N VAL A 81 0.39 2.44 -1.33
CA VAL A 81 1.71 2.83 -0.82
C VAL A 81 2.35 1.69 -0.04
N PRO A 82 2.87 0.65 -0.72
CA PRO A 82 3.73 -0.34 -0.12
C PRO A 82 5.17 0.16 0.11
N ALA A 83 5.52 1.35 -0.38
CA ALA A 83 6.84 1.95 -0.23
C ALA A 83 7.24 2.03 1.23
N GLY A 84 8.40 1.48 1.55
CA GLY A 84 8.94 1.51 2.91
C GLY A 84 10.18 0.62 3.02
N VAL A 85 10.94 0.84 4.08
CA VAL A 85 12.13 0.03 4.38
C VAL A 85 11.73 -1.11 5.32
N PRO A 86 12.05 -2.37 4.99
CA PRO A 86 11.80 -3.49 5.89
C PRO A 86 12.73 -3.40 7.11
N ARG A 87 12.25 -3.90 8.25
CA ARG A 87 13.04 -3.95 9.47
C ARG A 87 14.21 -4.92 9.31
N LYS A 88 15.41 -4.46 9.60
CA LYS A 88 16.62 -5.30 9.68
C LYS A 88 16.77 -5.89 11.08
N PRO A 89 17.39 -7.08 11.22
CA PRO A 89 17.76 -7.62 12.55
C PRO A 89 18.55 -6.59 13.35
N GLY A 90 18.17 -6.37 14.62
CA GLY A 90 18.83 -5.43 15.53
C GLY A 90 18.44 -3.96 15.37
N GLN A 91 17.60 -3.59 14.41
CA GLN A 91 17.13 -2.21 14.22
C GLN A 91 16.03 -1.84 15.22
N ASP A 92 16.08 -0.62 15.79
CA ASP A 92 15.01 -0.12 16.66
C ASP A 92 13.75 0.20 15.85
N ARG A 93 12.58 -0.04 16.49
CA ARG A 93 11.27 0.32 15.92
C ARG A 93 11.10 1.83 15.70
N LYS A 94 11.72 2.65 16.55
CA LYS A 94 11.67 4.11 16.43
C LYS A 94 12.38 4.61 15.19
N ASP A 95 13.53 4.04 14.86
CA ASP A 95 14.29 4.41 13.67
C ASP A 95 13.49 4.07 12.40
N LEU A 96 12.88 2.87 12.39
CA LEU A 96 12.01 2.46 11.29
C LEU A 96 10.78 3.37 11.13
N LEU A 97 10.17 3.78 12.24
CA LEU A 97 9.04 4.70 12.21
C LEU A 97 9.43 6.03 11.54
N ASN A 98 10.55 6.62 11.93
CA ASN A 98 10.99 7.90 11.38
C ASN A 98 11.25 7.82 9.87
N ILE A 99 11.93 6.76 9.42
CA ILE A 99 12.22 6.56 7.99
C ILE A 99 10.91 6.37 7.22
N ASN A 100 10.08 5.44 7.64
CA ASN A 100 8.87 5.09 6.91
C ASN A 100 7.79 6.17 6.98
N ALA A 101 7.70 6.91 8.09
CA ALA A 101 6.83 8.08 8.17
C ALA A 101 7.31 9.20 7.23
N GLY A 102 8.63 9.37 7.07
CA GLY A 102 9.21 10.30 6.10
C GLY A 102 8.87 9.94 4.65
N ILE A 103 8.96 8.65 4.30
CA ILE A 103 8.57 8.14 2.97
C ILE A 103 7.08 8.36 2.73
N ALA A 104 6.23 7.95 3.67
CA ALA A 104 4.78 8.14 3.57
C ALA A 104 4.41 9.62 3.44
N LYS A 105 5.02 10.50 4.25
CA LYS A 105 4.82 11.94 4.19
C LYS A 105 5.12 12.50 2.79
N ASN A 106 6.26 12.15 2.22
CA ASN A 106 6.68 12.62 0.90
C ASN A 106 5.64 12.24 -0.19
N ILE A 107 5.14 11.01 -0.16
CA ILE A 107 4.13 10.53 -1.11
C ILE A 107 2.77 11.18 -0.85
N VAL A 108 2.32 11.25 0.41
CA VAL A 108 1.02 11.83 0.78
C VAL A 108 0.96 13.33 0.46
N GLU A 109 2.06 14.07 0.64
CA GLU A 109 2.14 15.48 0.22
C GLU A 109 2.00 15.65 -1.29
N ALA A 110 2.58 14.75 -2.07
CA ALA A 110 2.41 14.73 -3.53
C ALA A 110 0.97 14.37 -3.93
N CYS A 111 0.36 13.37 -3.28
CA CYS A 111 -1.04 13.03 -3.50
C CYS A 111 -1.98 14.23 -3.22
N ALA A 112 -1.73 14.96 -2.14
CA ALA A 112 -2.51 16.14 -1.80
C ALA A 112 -2.45 17.23 -2.88
N LYS A 113 -1.34 17.31 -3.62
CA LYS A 113 -1.16 18.27 -4.71
C LYS A 113 -1.77 17.79 -6.04
N PHE A 114 -1.55 16.52 -6.40
CA PHE A 114 -1.83 16.01 -7.74
C PHE A 114 -3.13 15.20 -7.86
N CYS A 115 -3.56 14.56 -6.75
CA CYS A 115 -4.78 13.74 -6.72
C CYS A 115 -5.52 13.84 -5.36
N PRO A 116 -5.97 15.05 -4.96
CA PRO A 116 -6.56 15.29 -3.64
C PRO A 116 -7.85 14.49 -3.38
N GLU A 117 -8.53 14.03 -4.43
CA GLU A 117 -9.74 13.22 -4.33
C GLU A 117 -9.46 11.71 -4.30
N ALA A 118 -8.21 11.30 -4.48
CA ALA A 118 -7.85 9.89 -4.45
C ALA A 118 -7.98 9.30 -3.03
N VAL A 119 -8.29 8.01 -2.96
CA VAL A 119 -8.09 7.22 -1.74
C VAL A 119 -6.63 6.78 -1.68
N VAL A 120 -5.95 7.10 -0.59
CA VAL A 120 -4.55 6.74 -0.37
C VAL A 120 -4.47 5.62 0.65
N CYS A 121 -4.07 4.45 0.20
CA CYS A 121 -3.98 3.23 0.98
C CYS A 121 -2.54 2.99 1.46
N LEU A 122 -2.30 3.17 2.74
CA LEU A 122 -0.98 3.00 3.35
C LEU A 122 -0.78 1.55 3.79
N ILE A 123 0.23 0.90 3.20
CA ILE A 123 0.66 -0.47 3.53
C ILE A 123 1.95 -0.42 4.36
N VAL A 124 2.59 0.75 4.37
CA VAL A 124 3.86 1.01 5.06
C VAL A 124 3.75 0.84 6.58
N ASN A 125 4.71 0.12 7.16
CA ASN A 125 4.75 -0.13 8.60
C ASN A 125 5.66 0.87 9.36
N PRO A 126 5.34 1.18 10.64
CA PRO A 126 4.20 0.69 11.44
C PRO A 126 2.89 1.40 11.11
N VAL A 127 1.94 0.69 10.53
CA VAL A 127 0.69 1.26 9.99
C VAL A 127 -0.13 2.03 11.02
N ASN A 128 -0.25 1.51 12.26
CA ASN A 128 -1.02 2.14 13.33
C ASN A 128 -0.49 3.52 13.78
N SER A 129 0.78 3.83 13.49
CA SER A 129 1.37 5.14 13.78
C SER A 129 1.41 6.03 12.54
N VAL A 130 1.70 5.45 11.37
CA VAL A 130 1.85 6.20 10.12
C VAL A 130 0.49 6.71 9.63
N VAL A 131 -0.56 5.89 9.67
CA VAL A 131 -1.89 6.27 9.17
C VAL A 131 -2.45 7.50 9.90
N PRO A 132 -2.53 7.53 11.24
CA PRO A 132 -3.04 8.72 11.94
C PRO A 132 -2.21 9.99 11.65
N ALA A 133 -0.88 9.84 11.57
CA ALA A 133 -0.01 10.98 11.24
C ALA A 133 -0.29 11.53 9.85
N MET A 134 -0.55 10.67 8.87
CA MET A 134 -0.88 11.08 7.51
C MET A 134 -2.31 11.64 7.40
N CYS A 135 -3.26 11.13 8.19
CA CYS A 135 -4.59 11.73 8.31
C CYS A 135 -4.52 13.17 8.82
N GLU A 136 -3.71 13.44 9.85
CA GLU A 136 -3.51 14.79 10.37
C GLU A 136 -2.79 15.71 9.37
N LEU A 137 -1.82 15.18 8.63
CA LEU A 137 -1.18 15.91 7.54
C LEU A 137 -2.20 16.31 6.46
N TRP A 138 -3.07 15.38 6.06
CA TRP A 138 -4.11 15.59 5.06
C TRP A 138 -5.12 16.64 5.50
N LYS A 139 -5.57 16.52 6.76
CA LYS A 139 -6.47 17.49 7.40
C LYS A 139 -5.88 18.91 7.48
N LYS A 140 -4.58 19.04 7.80
CA LYS A 140 -3.88 20.35 7.79
C LYS A 140 -3.83 21.00 6.42
N LYS A 141 -3.98 20.23 5.35
CA LYS A 141 -4.08 20.73 3.96
C LYS A 141 -5.52 21.04 3.55
N GLY A 142 -6.50 20.95 4.47
CA GLY A 142 -7.91 21.18 4.20
C GLY A 142 -8.61 20.05 3.46
N LEU A 143 -8.00 18.86 3.41
CA LEU A 143 -8.52 17.68 2.71
C LEU A 143 -9.24 16.73 3.66
N ASN A 144 -10.12 15.88 3.11
CA ASN A 144 -10.88 14.90 3.88
C ASN A 144 -9.98 13.75 4.38
N PRO A 145 -9.70 13.64 5.70
CA PRO A 145 -8.81 12.61 6.23
C PRO A 145 -9.35 11.18 6.06
N ALA A 146 -10.64 10.99 5.80
CA ALA A 146 -11.21 9.67 5.50
C ALA A 146 -10.72 9.07 4.16
N LYS A 147 -10.03 9.87 3.35
CA LYS A 147 -9.36 9.40 2.14
C LYS A 147 -8.01 8.71 2.42
N ILE A 148 -7.47 8.83 3.62
CA ILE A 148 -6.25 8.12 4.05
C ILE A 148 -6.66 6.89 4.84
N VAL A 149 -6.32 5.71 4.36
CA VAL A 149 -6.67 4.43 5.00
C VAL A 149 -5.44 3.55 5.18
N GLY A 150 -5.44 2.73 6.21
CA GLY A 150 -4.45 1.66 6.42
C GLY A 150 -4.95 0.35 5.84
N VAL A 151 -4.03 -0.44 5.29
CA VAL A 151 -4.35 -1.76 4.73
C VAL A 151 -3.85 -2.84 5.67
N THR A 152 -4.76 -3.52 6.36
CA THR A 152 -4.50 -4.58 7.34
C THR A 152 -5.35 -5.84 7.12
N THR A 153 -6.12 -5.89 6.05
CA THR A 153 -7.02 -7.00 5.69
C THR A 153 -6.28 -8.35 5.60
N LEU A 154 -4.97 -8.33 5.36
CA LEU A 154 -4.16 -9.54 5.34
C LEU A 154 -4.19 -10.32 6.67
N ASP A 155 -4.40 -9.64 7.80
CA ASP A 155 -4.54 -10.30 9.10
C ASP A 155 -5.81 -11.17 9.14
N CYS A 156 -6.94 -10.67 8.58
CA CYS A 156 -8.18 -11.43 8.44
C CYS A 156 -7.97 -12.63 7.51
N VAL A 157 -7.44 -12.40 6.31
CA VAL A 157 -7.19 -13.44 5.30
C VAL A 157 -6.32 -14.58 5.86
N ARG A 158 -5.29 -14.25 6.65
CA ARG A 158 -4.45 -15.27 7.31
C ARG A 158 -5.21 -16.07 8.35
N ALA A 159 -6.01 -15.41 9.20
CA ALA A 159 -6.80 -16.11 10.21
C ALA A 159 -7.81 -17.05 9.57
N GLU A 160 -8.53 -16.60 8.56
CA GLU A 160 -9.49 -17.39 7.78
C GLU A 160 -8.83 -18.60 7.12
N LYS A 161 -7.67 -18.38 6.49
CA LYS A 161 -6.90 -19.46 5.86
C LYS A 161 -6.44 -20.52 6.87
N PHE A 162 -5.96 -20.11 8.05
CA PHE A 162 -5.53 -21.05 9.09
C PHE A 162 -6.71 -21.86 9.66
N VAL A 163 -7.87 -21.24 9.84
CA VAL A 163 -9.08 -21.96 10.26
C VAL A 163 -9.51 -22.95 9.20
N HIS A 164 -9.53 -22.56 7.92
CA HIS A 164 -9.78 -23.47 6.82
C HIS A 164 -8.85 -24.71 6.84
N GLU A 165 -7.55 -24.50 7.02
CA GLU A 165 -6.56 -25.59 7.05
C GLU A 165 -6.75 -26.56 8.22
N ILE A 166 -7.26 -26.08 9.35
CA ILE A 166 -7.48 -26.89 10.55
C ILE A 166 -8.84 -27.62 10.50
N THR A 167 -9.88 -26.92 10.02
CA THR A 167 -11.28 -27.42 10.12
C THR A 167 -11.78 -28.09 8.84
N GLY A 168 -11.20 -27.75 7.69
CA GLY A 168 -11.69 -28.17 6.37
C GLY A 168 -12.93 -27.41 5.88
N VAL A 169 -13.45 -26.44 6.65
CA VAL A 169 -14.54 -25.56 6.19
C VAL A 169 -14.07 -24.75 4.99
N PRO A 170 -14.87 -24.59 3.90
CA PRO A 170 -14.49 -23.75 2.77
C PRO A 170 -14.12 -22.34 3.20
N VAL A 171 -13.02 -21.78 2.66
CA VAL A 171 -12.48 -20.48 3.11
C VAL A 171 -13.47 -19.33 2.86
N GLU A 172 -14.29 -19.45 1.83
CA GLU A 172 -15.35 -18.50 1.48
C GLU A 172 -16.50 -18.44 2.48
N ASP A 173 -16.66 -19.48 3.32
CA ASP A 173 -17.67 -19.54 4.36
C ASP A 173 -17.15 -19.04 5.72
N ILE A 174 -15.82 -18.79 5.84
CA ILE A 174 -15.18 -18.34 7.07
C ILE A 174 -15.08 -16.80 7.05
N SER A 175 -15.45 -16.15 8.17
CA SER A 175 -15.33 -14.70 8.32
C SER A 175 -14.94 -14.34 9.74
N ILE A 176 -13.65 -14.09 9.94
CA ILE A 176 -13.06 -13.84 11.27
C ILE A 176 -12.73 -12.36 11.43
N PRO A 177 -13.46 -11.62 12.28
CA PRO A 177 -13.08 -10.25 12.61
C PRO A 177 -11.76 -10.20 13.36
N ILE A 178 -10.92 -9.23 13.02
CA ILE A 178 -9.68 -8.94 13.74
C ILE A 178 -9.81 -7.59 14.44
N ILE A 179 -9.48 -7.54 15.72
CA ILE A 179 -9.46 -6.30 16.50
C ILE A 179 -8.06 -6.03 17.04
N GLY A 180 -7.87 -4.84 17.62
CA GLY A 180 -6.60 -4.38 18.17
C GLY A 180 -5.73 -3.67 17.14
N GLY A 181 -4.40 -3.77 17.29
CA GLY A 181 -3.44 -3.13 16.41
C GLY A 181 -2.70 -4.13 15.52
N HIS A 182 -2.09 -3.64 14.44
CA HIS A 182 -1.30 -4.44 13.50
C HIS A 182 0.13 -4.65 14.04
N ALA A 183 0.26 -5.27 15.20
CA ALA A 183 1.55 -5.58 15.83
C ALA A 183 1.45 -6.81 16.75
N GLY A 184 2.21 -7.84 16.48
CA GLY A 184 2.47 -9.01 17.33
C GLY A 184 1.31 -9.42 18.24
N SER A 185 1.45 -9.14 19.52
CA SER A 185 0.45 -9.50 20.54
C SER A 185 -0.86 -8.70 20.51
N THR A 186 -0.97 -7.68 19.66
CA THR A 186 -2.18 -6.84 19.58
C THR A 186 -3.11 -7.21 18.41
N ILE A 187 -2.68 -8.08 17.53
CA ILE A 187 -3.54 -8.67 16.49
C ILE A 187 -4.39 -9.74 17.19
N LEU A 188 -5.68 -9.50 17.34
CA LEU A 188 -6.56 -10.39 18.06
C LEU A 188 -7.70 -10.90 17.16
N PRO A 189 -7.60 -12.12 16.61
CA PRO A 189 -8.69 -12.76 15.87
C PRO A 189 -9.82 -13.18 16.82
N LEU A 190 -11.04 -12.84 16.48
CA LEU A 190 -12.22 -13.21 17.26
C LEU A 190 -12.86 -14.48 16.70
N PHE A 191 -12.22 -15.62 16.92
CA PHE A 191 -12.68 -16.92 16.45
C PHE A 191 -14.10 -17.28 16.92
N SER A 192 -14.52 -16.80 18.10
CA SER A 192 -15.87 -17.03 18.63
C SER A 192 -16.97 -16.28 17.86
N GLN A 193 -16.60 -15.40 16.93
CA GLN A 193 -17.52 -14.63 16.10
C GLN A 193 -17.51 -15.09 14.64
N ASP A 194 -16.83 -16.19 14.36
CA ASP A 194 -16.95 -16.85 13.06
C ASP A 194 -18.41 -17.25 12.83
N LYS A 195 -18.87 -17.06 11.60
CA LYS A 195 -20.25 -17.35 11.21
C LYS A 195 -20.42 -18.72 10.58
N ALA A 196 -19.31 -19.49 10.42
CA ALA A 196 -19.33 -20.82 9.89
C ALA A 196 -19.69 -21.86 10.96
#